data_d66a591f12842b8580517b2c4e030aac
#
_entry.id   d66a591f12842b8580517b2c4e030aac
#
_cell.length_a   1.000
_cell.length_b   1.000
_cell.length_c   1.000
_cell.angle_alpha   90.00
_cell.angle_beta   90.00
_cell.angle_gamma   90.00
#
_symmetry.space_group_name_H-M   'P 1'
#
loop_
_entity.id
_entity.type
_entity.pdbx_description
1 polymer ?
#
loop_
_entity_poly.entity_id
_entity_poly.type
_entity_poly.pdbx_seq_one_letter_code
_entity_poly.pdbx_strand_id
1 'polypeptide(L)'
;MVALCSARGGGPLLFPWPSRLQAWGDAWVRSRSGVWEWAFGYVFALFFTFDLILVPLRSNVIIHHVVCLIFHGWIYLSPCKPGLHLFMAGCIALEVGTGFSNLLMLMPRRDSLRLLFVIMMTLSNVTGAYLTYRWIRVQQGR
;
A
#
# COMPACT_ATOMS: atom_id res chain seq x y z
N MET A 1 12.83 -19.98 -17.66
CA MET A 1 12.09 -21.00 -16.90
C MET A 1 11.05 -20.26 -16.07
N VAL A 2 9.79 -20.17 -16.58
CA VAL A 2 8.71 -19.44 -15.90
C VAL A 2 8.08 -20.41 -14.91
N ALA A 3 8.41 -20.28 -13.62
CA ALA A 3 7.79 -21.06 -12.57
C ALA A 3 6.29 -20.64 -12.50
N LEU A 4 5.40 -21.58 -12.75
CA LEU A 4 3.97 -21.45 -12.55
C LEU A 4 3.70 -21.30 -11.05
N CYS A 5 3.48 -20.05 -10.59
CA CYS A 5 2.95 -19.81 -9.26
C CYS A 5 1.48 -20.27 -9.22
N SER A 6 1.25 -21.49 -8.77
CA SER A 6 -0.09 -22.03 -8.53
C SER A 6 -0.69 -21.37 -7.29
N ALA A 7 -1.67 -20.49 -7.49
CA ALA A 7 -2.45 -19.93 -6.40
C ALA A 7 -3.46 -20.98 -5.90
N ARG A 8 -3.16 -21.64 -4.78
CA ARG A 8 -4.12 -22.52 -4.09
C ARG A 8 -5.03 -21.70 -3.18
N GLY A 9 -6.31 -21.98 -3.33
CA GLY A 9 -7.52 -21.71 -2.59
C GLY A 9 -7.51 -20.76 -1.38
N GLY A 10 -8.30 -19.69 -1.46
CA GLY A 10 -8.60 -18.81 -0.34
C GLY A 10 -9.57 -19.45 0.66
N GLY A 11 -9.21 -19.43 1.96
CA GLY A 11 -10.11 -19.80 3.05
C GLY A 11 -11.26 -18.78 3.24
N PRO A 12 -12.32 -19.15 3.98
CA PRO A 12 -13.50 -18.31 4.15
C PRO A 12 -13.16 -16.99 4.86
N LEU A 13 -13.65 -15.89 4.31
CA LEU A 13 -13.55 -14.57 4.93
C LEU A 13 -14.58 -14.45 6.06
N LEU A 14 -14.18 -13.84 7.17
CA LEU A 14 -15.00 -13.62 8.38
C LEU A 14 -16.23 -12.71 8.18
N PHE A 15 -16.40 -12.10 7.00
CA PHE A 15 -17.55 -11.27 6.65
C PHE A 15 -18.31 -11.85 5.46
N PRO A 16 -19.63 -12.03 5.55
CA PRO A 16 -20.46 -12.49 4.44
C PRO A 16 -20.69 -11.33 3.44
N TRP A 17 -19.73 -11.10 2.56
CA TRP A 17 -19.94 -10.21 1.41
C TRP A 17 -20.83 -10.92 0.38
N PRO A 18 -21.64 -10.17 -0.39
CA PRO A 18 -22.38 -10.74 -1.49
C PRO A 18 -21.44 -11.56 -2.39
N SER A 19 -21.82 -12.76 -2.74
CA SER A 19 -20.97 -13.76 -3.43
C SER A 19 -20.29 -13.22 -4.72
N ARG A 20 -20.95 -12.30 -5.43
CA ARG A 20 -20.39 -11.66 -6.63
C ARG A 20 -19.24 -10.72 -6.30
N LEU A 21 -19.32 -9.92 -5.23
CA LEU A 21 -18.26 -9.02 -4.81
C LEU A 21 -17.05 -9.81 -4.28
N GLN A 22 -17.31 -10.92 -3.61
CA GLN A 22 -16.25 -11.81 -3.15
C GLN A 22 -15.52 -12.46 -4.34
N ALA A 23 -16.25 -12.99 -5.31
CA ALA A 23 -15.66 -13.59 -6.51
C ALA A 23 -14.86 -12.58 -7.33
N TRP A 24 -15.36 -11.35 -7.46
CA TRP A 24 -14.63 -10.25 -8.11
C TRP A 24 -13.36 -9.88 -7.35
N GLY A 25 -13.45 -9.73 -6.03
CA GLY A 25 -12.30 -9.45 -5.17
C GLY A 25 -11.24 -10.55 -5.26
N ASP A 26 -11.64 -11.80 -5.27
CA ASP A 26 -10.73 -12.94 -5.39
C ASP A 26 -10.09 -13.04 -6.78
N ALA A 27 -10.82 -12.72 -7.83
CA ALA A 27 -10.28 -12.64 -9.19
C ALA A 27 -9.25 -11.50 -9.29
N TRP A 28 -9.56 -10.33 -8.73
CA TRP A 28 -8.66 -9.18 -8.68
C TRP A 28 -7.39 -9.50 -7.88
N VAL A 29 -7.51 -10.15 -6.71
CA VAL A 29 -6.38 -10.57 -5.88
C VAL A 29 -5.47 -11.58 -6.59
N ARG A 30 -6.04 -12.44 -7.44
CA ARG A 30 -5.28 -13.45 -8.20
C ARG A 30 -4.76 -12.95 -9.54
N SER A 31 -5.12 -11.74 -9.96
CA SER A 31 -4.61 -11.18 -11.22
C SER A 31 -3.09 -11.04 -11.18
N ARG A 32 -2.44 -11.30 -12.31
CA ARG A 32 -1.00 -11.09 -12.44
C ARG A 32 -0.70 -9.59 -12.40
N SER A 33 0.42 -9.24 -11.79
CA SER A 33 0.94 -7.87 -11.84
C SER A 33 1.20 -7.47 -13.30
N GLY A 34 0.64 -6.33 -13.69
CA GLY A 34 0.81 -5.75 -15.02
C GLY A 34 1.92 -4.70 -15.06
N VAL A 35 2.06 -4.09 -16.23
CA VAL A 35 3.04 -2.99 -16.46
C VAL A 35 2.80 -1.81 -15.50
N TRP A 36 1.54 -1.54 -15.17
CA TRP A 36 1.17 -0.42 -14.30
C TRP A 36 1.64 -0.57 -12.86
N GLU A 37 1.61 -1.79 -12.33
CA GLU A 37 2.11 -2.09 -10.99
C GLU A 37 3.63 -1.88 -10.92
N TRP A 38 4.34 -2.29 -11.95
CA TRP A 38 5.78 -2.03 -12.05
C TRP A 38 6.09 -0.54 -12.17
N ALA A 39 5.39 0.16 -13.07
CA ALA A 39 5.56 1.59 -13.26
C ALA A 39 5.29 2.37 -11.95
N PHE A 40 4.21 2.04 -11.24
CA PHE A 40 3.91 2.62 -9.94
C PHE A 40 5.07 2.42 -8.96
N GLY A 41 5.58 1.20 -8.83
CA GLY A 41 6.67 0.91 -7.91
C GLY A 41 7.94 1.70 -8.20
N TYR A 42 8.30 1.84 -9.47
CA TYR A 42 9.44 2.66 -9.87
C TYR A 42 9.21 4.14 -9.55
N VAL A 43 8.05 4.69 -9.90
CA VAL A 43 7.71 6.10 -9.60
C VAL A 43 7.72 6.35 -8.09
N PHE A 44 7.17 5.43 -7.31
CA PHE A 44 7.12 5.55 -5.86
C PHE A 44 8.51 5.46 -5.23
N ALA A 45 9.37 4.55 -5.70
CA ALA A 45 10.76 4.47 -5.26
C ALA A 45 11.57 5.72 -5.62
N LEU A 46 11.37 6.25 -6.82
CA LEU A 46 12.00 7.52 -7.24
C LEU A 46 11.54 8.67 -6.35
N PHE A 47 10.24 8.77 -6.05
CA PHE A 47 9.69 9.78 -5.16
C PHE A 47 10.39 9.78 -3.79
N PHE A 48 10.46 8.64 -3.12
CA PHE A 48 11.17 8.54 -1.83
C PHE A 48 12.67 8.85 -1.94
N THR A 49 13.30 8.44 -3.05
CA THR A 49 14.73 8.72 -3.27
C THR A 49 14.97 10.21 -3.46
N PHE A 50 14.14 10.89 -4.25
CA PHE A 50 14.23 12.33 -4.43
C PHE A 50 13.97 13.10 -3.13
N ASP A 51 12.98 12.68 -2.35
CA ASP A 51 12.72 13.30 -1.04
C ASP A 51 13.93 13.19 -0.11
N LEU A 52 14.59 12.03 -0.06
CA LEU A 52 15.77 11.83 0.76
C LEU A 52 16.97 12.71 0.33
N ILE A 53 17.07 13.05 -0.95
CA ILE A 53 18.20 13.80 -1.50
C ILE A 53 17.92 15.30 -1.49
N LEU A 54 16.69 15.71 -1.83
CA LEU A 54 16.38 17.12 -2.14
C LEU A 54 15.67 17.86 -1.02
N VAL A 55 15.03 17.15 -0.08
CA VAL A 55 14.21 17.76 0.96
C VAL A 55 14.89 17.60 2.33
N PRO A 56 15.03 18.69 3.11
CA PRO A 56 15.54 18.61 4.50
C PRO A 56 14.49 17.93 5.39
N LEU A 57 14.58 16.62 5.50
CA LEU A 57 13.61 15.79 6.24
C LEU A 57 13.98 15.67 7.72
N ARG A 58 12.96 15.50 8.57
CA ARG A 58 13.16 15.11 9.97
C ARG A 58 13.62 13.65 10.06
N SER A 59 14.38 13.29 11.09
CA SER A 59 14.97 11.95 11.26
C SER A 59 13.93 10.81 11.17
N ASN A 60 12.74 10.98 11.75
CA ASN A 60 11.67 9.98 11.67
C ASN A 60 11.16 9.78 10.24
N VAL A 61 11.12 10.84 9.43
CA VAL A 61 10.72 10.77 8.02
C VAL A 61 11.82 10.11 7.19
N ILE A 62 13.09 10.41 7.46
CA ILE A 62 14.23 9.74 6.81
C ILE A 62 14.16 8.22 7.07
N ILE A 63 13.99 7.81 8.32
CA ILE A 63 13.86 6.39 8.67
C ILE A 63 12.68 5.76 7.92
N HIS A 64 11.52 6.42 7.90
CA HIS A 64 10.35 5.95 7.16
C HIS A 64 10.66 5.74 5.67
N HIS A 65 11.26 6.72 4.99
CA HIS A 65 11.60 6.62 3.56
C HIS A 65 12.59 5.49 3.28
N VAL A 66 13.62 5.34 4.12
CA VAL A 66 14.60 4.25 3.99
C VAL A 66 13.93 2.89 4.16
N VAL A 67 13.08 2.72 5.17
CA VAL A 67 12.33 1.47 5.38
C VAL A 67 11.40 1.17 4.20
N CYS A 68 10.69 2.19 3.69
CA CYS A 68 9.85 2.04 2.50
C CYS A 68 10.65 1.60 1.27
N LEU A 69 11.82 2.20 1.02
CA LEU A 69 12.69 1.82 -0.10
C LEU A 69 13.20 0.39 0.03
N ILE A 70 13.66 -0.02 1.21
CA ILE A 70 14.09 -1.39 1.47
C ILE A 70 12.94 -2.37 1.20
N PHE A 71 11.75 -2.06 1.72
CA PHE A 71 10.57 -2.92 1.58
C PHE A 71 10.11 -3.00 0.11
N HIS A 72 10.11 -1.87 -0.60
CA HIS A 72 9.83 -1.83 -2.04
C HIS A 72 10.86 -2.65 -2.82
N GLY A 73 12.15 -2.45 -2.57
CA GLY A 73 13.21 -3.21 -3.21
C GLY A 73 13.04 -4.71 -2.99
N TRP A 74 12.80 -5.14 -1.75
CA TRP A 74 12.55 -6.54 -1.44
C TRP A 74 11.33 -7.10 -2.19
N ILE A 75 10.23 -6.35 -2.22
CA ILE A 75 9.03 -6.74 -2.97
C ILE A 75 9.33 -6.85 -4.46
N TYR A 76 9.95 -5.85 -5.06
CA TYR A 76 10.17 -5.80 -6.51
C TYR A 76 11.28 -6.73 -7.00
N LEU A 77 12.18 -7.16 -6.15
CA LEU A 77 13.23 -8.15 -6.48
C LEU A 77 12.79 -9.61 -6.31
N SER A 78 11.69 -9.87 -5.62
CA SER A 78 11.19 -11.24 -5.44
C SER A 78 10.53 -11.78 -6.71
N PRO A 79 10.72 -13.05 -7.08
CA PRO A 79 10.36 -13.58 -8.42
C PRO A 79 8.86 -13.76 -8.67
N CYS A 80 8.03 -13.92 -7.65
CA CYS A 80 6.58 -14.10 -7.77
C CYS A 80 5.82 -13.20 -6.81
N LYS A 81 4.82 -12.46 -7.34
CA LYS A 81 4.09 -11.47 -6.55
C LYS A 81 2.59 -11.45 -6.85
N PRO A 82 1.86 -12.50 -6.40
CA PRO A 82 0.42 -12.42 -6.44
C PRO A 82 -0.03 -11.25 -5.55
N GLY A 83 -1.02 -10.49 -6.02
CA GLY A 83 -1.62 -9.42 -5.23
C GLY A 83 -0.76 -8.15 -5.06
N LEU A 84 0.19 -7.88 -5.95
CA LEU A 84 1.01 -6.65 -5.90
C LEU A 84 0.14 -5.38 -5.89
N HIS A 85 -0.99 -5.40 -6.58
CA HIS A 85 -1.96 -4.31 -6.58
C HIS A 85 -2.59 -4.04 -5.19
N LEU A 86 -2.72 -5.05 -4.31
CA LEU A 86 -3.16 -4.84 -2.92
C LEU A 86 -2.10 -4.07 -2.13
N PHE A 87 -0.84 -4.41 -2.34
CA PHE A 87 0.27 -3.68 -1.73
C PHE A 87 0.29 -2.23 -2.20
N MET A 88 0.16 -1.99 -3.51
CA MET A 88 0.09 -0.64 -4.07
C MET A 88 -1.10 0.16 -3.52
N ALA A 89 -2.29 -0.44 -3.48
CA ALA A 89 -3.47 0.19 -2.91
C ALA A 89 -3.26 0.53 -1.42
N GLY A 90 -2.54 -0.32 -0.69
CA GLY A 90 -2.13 -0.06 0.70
C GLY A 90 -1.20 1.15 0.80
N CYS A 91 -0.19 1.24 -0.06
CA CYS A 91 0.71 2.39 -0.12
C CYS A 91 -0.05 3.69 -0.43
N ILE A 92 -0.91 3.69 -1.45
CA ILE A 92 -1.74 4.85 -1.79
C ILE A 92 -2.64 5.25 -0.62
N ALA A 93 -3.28 4.28 0.04
CA ALA A 93 -4.13 4.55 1.19
C ALA A 93 -3.35 5.24 2.32
N LEU A 94 -2.13 4.81 2.61
CA LEU A 94 -1.27 5.43 3.63
C LEU A 94 -0.84 6.85 3.24
N GLU A 95 -0.52 7.09 1.96
CA GLU A 95 -0.12 8.41 1.48
C GLU A 95 -1.26 9.43 1.50
N VAL A 96 -2.51 9.02 1.40
CA VAL A 96 -3.66 9.91 1.61
C VAL A 96 -3.61 10.55 3.01
N GLY A 97 -3.32 9.77 4.05
CA GLY A 97 -3.14 10.29 5.41
C GLY A 97 -1.99 11.30 5.51
N THR A 98 -0.84 10.98 4.90
CA THR A 98 0.33 11.87 4.83
C THR A 98 -0.01 13.19 4.13
N GLY A 99 -0.79 13.16 3.05
CA GLY A 99 -1.28 14.35 2.37
C GLY A 99 -2.07 15.29 3.27
N PHE A 100 -2.97 14.76 4.11
CA PHE A 100 -3.71 15.56 5.10
C PHE A 100 -2.80 16.10 6.22
N SER A 101 -1.77 15.37 6.62
CA SER A 101 -0.75 15.87 7.55
C SER A 101 -0.02 17.10 6.97
N ASN A 102 0.37 17.04 5.71
CA ASN A 102 1.03 18.15 5.03
C ASN A 102 0.10 19.36 4.89
N LEU A 103 -1.17 19.12 4.55
CA LEU A 103 -2.19 20.18 4.49
C LEU A 103 -2.40 20.87 5.84
N LEU A 104 -2.42 20.10 6.92
CA LEU A 104 -2.52 20.66 8.27
C LEU A 104 -1.30 21.50 8.64
N MET A 105 -0.08 21.10 8.22
CA MET A 105 1.13 21.89 8.43
C MET A 105 1.09 23.23 7.69
N LEU A 106 0.49 23.27 6.51
CA LEU A 106 0.31 24.50 5.74
C LEU A 106 -0.75 25.45 6.33
N MET A 107 -1.76 24.89 7.02
CA MET A 107 -2.91 25.65 7.55
C MET A 107 -3.18 25.31 9.04
N PRO A 108 -2.22 25.55 9.95
CA PRO A 108 -2.27 25.02 11.33
C PRO A 108 -3.38 25.62 12.22
N ARG A 109 -3.94 26.78 11.83
CA ARG A 109 -4.94 27.52 12.62
C ARG A 109 -6.39 27.11 12.35
N ARG A 110 -6.64 26.12 11.48
CA ARG A 110 -8.00 25.67 11.14
C ARG A 110 -8.38 24.41 11.93
N ASP A 111 -9.22 24.53 12.94
CA ASP A 111 -9.63 23.39 13.77
C ASP A 111 -10.40 22.31 12.98
N SER A 112 -11.16 22.72 11.95
CA SER A 112 -11.80 21.77 11.03
C SER A 112 -10.79 20.88 10.28
N LEU A 113 -9.59 21.40 9.94
CA LEU A 113 -8.55 20.61 9.33
C LEU A 113 -7.87 19.65 10.31
N ARG A 114 -7.81 19.99 11.60
CA ARG A 114 -7.31 19.07 12.63
C ARG A 114 -8.23 17.86 12.78
N LEU A 115 -9.54 18.10 12.85
CA LEU A 115 -10.51 17.01 12.91
C LEU A 115 -10.46 16.14 11.65
N LEU A 116 -10.45 16.78 10.47
CA LEU A 116 -10.35 16.08 9.20
C LEU A 116 -9.06 15.26 9.11
N PHE A 117 -7.92 15.81 9.56
CA PHE A 117 -6.66 15.09 9.65
C PHE A 117 -6.76 13.81 10.50
N VAL A 118 -7.33 13.92 11.71
CA VAL A 118 -7.50 12.75 12.60
C VAL A 118 -8.37 11.68 11.92
N ILE A 119 -9.49 12.07 11.33
CA ILE A 119 -10.38 11.14 10.62
C ILE A 119 -9.63 10.48 9.46
N MET A 120 -9.01 11.27 8.60
CA MET A 120 -8.34 10.76 7.39
C MET A 120 -7.11 9.91 7.71
N MET A 121 -6.34 10.28 8.73
CA MET A 121 -5.22 9.45 9.23
C MET A 121 -5.72 8.11 9.78
N THR A 122 -6.80 8.12 10.55
CA THR A 122 -7.37 6.88 11.09
C THR A 122 -7.87 5.97 9.96
N LEU A 123 -8.66 6.50 9.03
CA LEU A 123 -9.17 5.75 7.88
C LEU A 123 -8.05 5.23 7.00
N SER A 124 -7.06 6.04 6.71
CA SER A 124 -5.87 5.73 5.94
C SER A 124 -5.09 4.56 6.58
N ASN A 125 -4.78 4.65 7.86
CA ASN A 125 -4.04 3.61 8.58
C ASN A 125 -4.83 2.31 8.68
N VAL A 126 -6.12 2.35 8.98
CA VAL A 126 -6.99 1.15 9.04
C VAL A 126 -7.07 0.49 7.67
N THR A 127 -7.30 1.28 6.61
CA THR A 127 -7.37 0.76 5.23
C THR A 127 -6.02 0.18 4.79
N GLY A 128 -4.93 0.90 5.03
CA GLY A 128 -3.58 0.43 4.71
C GLY A 128 -3.22 -0.87 5.44
N ALA A 129 -3.50 -0.95 6.75
CA ALA A 129 -3.29 -2.16 7.54
C ALA A 129 -4.12 -3.34 7.02
N TYR A 130 -5.39 -3.12 6.67
CA TYR A 130 -6.26 -4.13 6.11
C TYR A 130 -5.74 -4.65 4.76
N LEU A 131 -5.36 -3.76 3.85
CA LEU A 131 -4.84 -4.13 2.53
C LEU A 131 -3.50 -4.87 2.64
N THR A 132 -2.62 -4.44 3.55
CA THR A 132 -1.36 -5.12 3.86
C THR A 132 -1.60 -6.52 4.42
N TYR A 133 -2.53 -6.65 5.36
CA TYR A 133 -2.93 -7.96 5.89
C TYR A 133 -3.45 -8.88 4.79
N ARG A 134 -4.34 -8.38 3.91
CA ARG A 134 -4.84 -9.14 2.77
C ARG A 134 -3.71 -9.57 1.84
N TRP A 135 -2.77 -8.70 1.55
CA TRP A 135 -1.61 -9.01 0.74
C TRP A 135 -0.75 -10.12 1.37
N ILE A 136 -0.44 -10.04 2.67
CA ILE A 136 0.32 -11.06 3.40
C ILE A 136 -0.39 -12.42 3.31
N ARG A 137 -1.72 -12.45 3.48
CA ARG A 137 -2.51 -13.69 3.36
C ARG A 137 -2.39 -14.30 1.96
N VAL A 138 -2.42 -13.49 0.92
CA VAL A 138 -2.21 -13.93 -0.47
C VAL A 138 -0.82 -14.53 -0.65
N GLN A 139 0.23 -13.92 -0.07
CA GLN A 139 1.59 -14.46 -0.13
C GLN A 139 1.72 -15.81 0.58
N GLN A 140 0.97 -16.04 1.64
CA GLN A 140 0.96 -17.31 2.38
C GLN A 140 0.12 -18.41 1.70
N GLY A 141 -0.54 -18.14 0.58
CA GLY A 141 -1.40 -19.09 -0.12
C GLY A 141 -2.69 -19.44 0.62
N ARG A 142 -3.18 -18.55 1.50
CA ARG A 142 -4.36 -18.76 2.36
C ARG A 142 -5.50 -17.81 2.00
#